data_ad61cc417ebd2d99059a05bf0abba699
#
_entry.id   ad61cc417ebd2d99059a05bf0abba699
#
_cell.length_a   1.000
_cell.length_b   1.000
_cell.length_c   1.000
_cell.angle_alpha   90.00
_cell.angle_beta   90.00
_cell.angle_gamma   90.00
#
_symmetry.space_group_name_H-M   'P 1'
#
loop_
_entity.id
_entity.type
_entity.pdbx_description
1 polymer ?
#
loop_
_entity_poly.entity_id
_entity_poly.type
_entity_poly.pdbx_seq_one_letter_code
_entity_poly.pdbx_strand_id
1 'polypeptide(L)'
;MNTIAVLVDYTDGSKKALSQTRVLAELAGSKVHVLNVTTEDINESEHERLSTFATAELGVSIPTTAHLSDGRLLTALREGLETINPELIVLCTHGVKGLVQHLFGARVLSLVQSMEKPFLVVQENSEINEQGFGKILFPATHSKAAKLLIHQVMTIAAECDSEVVFYEIDKYAGDTESEIETTFEAARKAFKAKGISYSQVKEAPN
;
A
#
# COMPACT_ATOMS: atom_id res chain seq x y z
N MET A 1 9.18 -1.80 -9.51
CA MET A 1 8.87 -2.44 -8.18
C MET A 1 9.01 -3.95 -8.34
N ASN A 2 9.79 -4.63 -7.48
CA ASN A 2 10.13 -6.05 -7.70
C ASN A 2 9.39 -7.01 -6.75
N THR A 3 9.08 -6.55 -5.53
CA THR A 3 8.53 -7.42 -4.48
C THR A 3 7.42 -6.71 -3.72
N ILE A 4 6.23 -7.32 -3.71
CA ILE A 4 5.07 -6.85 -2.95
C ILE A 4 4.73 -7.89 -1.88
N ALA A 5 4.48 -7.45 -0.63
CA ALA A 5 3.89 -8.32 0.39
C ALA A 5 2.42 -7.97 0.60
N VAL A 6 1.58 -8.99 0.74
CA VAL A 6 0.15 -8.82 1.04
C VAL A 6 -0.16 -9.50 2.37
N LEU A 7 -0.80 -8.74 3.27
CA LEU A 7 -1.27 -9.28 4.54
C LEU A 7 -2.69 -9.77 4.38
N VAL A 8 -2.94 -11.03 4.73
CA VAL A 8 -4.25 -11.67 4.57
C VAL A 8 -4.74 -12.35 5.86
N ASP A 9 -6.07 -12.40 6.00
CA ASP A 9 -6.79 -13.04 7.12
C ASP A 9 -8.00 -13.87 6.62
N TYR A 10 -7.99 -14.24 5.35
CA TYR A 10 -9.04 -14.99 4.65
C TYR A 10 -10.41 -14.29 4.53
N THR A 11 -10.49 -13.00 4.85
CA THR A 11 -11.72 -12.19 4.68
C THR A 11 -11.91 -11.70 3.24
N ASP A 12 -13.09 -11.17 2.94
CA ASP A 12 -13.34 -10.50 1.64
C ASP A 12 -12.46 -9.26 1.47
N GLY A 13 -12.10 -8.59 2.57
CA GLY A 13 -11.10 -7.53 2.55
C GLY A 13 -9.73 -8.02 2.05
N SER A 14 -9.31 -9.20 2.50
CA SER A 14 -8.07 -9.81 2.01
C SER A 14 -8.13 -10.15 0.52
N LYS A 15 -9.29 -10.60 0.00
CA LYS A 15 -9.48 -10.80 -1.44
C LYS A 15 -9.32 -9.49 -2.20
N LYS A 16 -9.88 -8.39 -1.69
CA LYS A 16 -9.70 -7.05 -2.28
C LYS A 16 -8.24 -6.61 -2.32
N ALA A 17 -7.50 -6.84 -1.22
CA ALA A 17 -6.07 -6.55 -1.18
C ALA A 17 -5.29 -7.38 -2.21
N LEU A 18 -5.59 -8.67 -2.33
CA LEU A 18 -4.98 -9.56 -3.34
C LEU A 18 -5.34 -9.12 -4.76
N SER A 19 -6.61 -8.82 -5.05
CA SER A 19 -7.05 -8.36 -6.38
C SER A 19 -6.35 -7.05 -6.79
N GLN A 20 -6.22 -6.08 -5.87
CA GLN A 20 -5.47 -4.85 -6.13
C GLN A 20 -3.98 -5.13 -6.33
N THR A 21 -3.42 -6.07 -5.55
CA THR A 21 -2.03 -6.49 -5.70
C THR A 21 -1.79 -7.18 -7.04
N ARG A 22 -2.75 -7.99 -7.52
CA ARG A 22 -2.67 -8.62 -8.84
C ARG A 22 -2.42 -7.58 -9.93
N VAL A 23 -3.25 -6.53 -9.95
CA VAL A 23 -3.12 -5.45 -10.96
C VAL A 23 -1.74 -4.80 -10.88
N LEU A 24 -1.27 -4.44 -9.68
CA LEU A 24 0.05 -3.82 -9.51
C LEU A 24 1.19 -4.77 -9.89
N ALA A 25 1.07 -6.05 -9.53
CA ALA A 25 2.09 -7.05 -9.85
C ALA A 25 2.18 -7.33 -11.35
N GLU A 26 1.04 -7.38 -12.06
CA GLU A 26 1.00 -7.53 -13.52
C GLU A 26 1.65 -6.33 -14.22
N LEU A 27 1.31 -5.10 -13.82
CA LEU A 27 1.86 -3.89 -14.41
C LEU A 27 3.37 -3.74 -14.16
N ALA A 28 3.82 -4.05 -12.95
CA ALA A 28 5.22 -3.87 -12.55
C ALA A 28 6.10 -5.11 -12.77
N GLY A 29 5.54 -6.25 -13.15
CA GLY A 29 6.27 -7.53 -13.24
C GLY A 29 6.77 -8.03 -11.87
N SER A 30 6.04 -7.74 -10.80
CA SER A 30 6.46 -8.03 -9.42
C SER A 30 6.17 -9.47 -9.02
N LYS A 31 6.98 -10.02 -8.12
CA LYS A 31 6.64 -11.21 -7.34
C LYS A 31 5.88 -10.82 -6.08
N VAL A 32 4.97 -11.70 -5.64
CA VAL A 32 4.09 -11.45 -4.50
C VAL A 32 4.39 -12.43 -3.37
N HIS A 33 4.52 -11.91 -2.16
CA HIS A 33 4.59 -12.67 -0.92
C HIS A 33 3.29 -12.48 -0.14
N VAL A 34 2.59 -13.55 0.14
CA VAL A 34 1.33 -13.52 0.90
C VAL A 34 1.61 -13.99 2.31
N LEU A 35 1.36 -13.13 3.30
CA LEU A 35 1.65 -13.37 4.70
C LEU A 35 0.35 -13.46 5.50
N ASN A 36 0.18 -14.57 6.20
CA ASN A 36 -0.88 -14.78 7.18
C ASN A 36 -0.29 -15.11 8.54
N VAL A 37 -0.91 -14.63 9.61
CA VAL A 37 -0.59 -15.02 10.99
C VAL A 37 -1.74 -15.86 11.52
N THR A 38 -1.44 -17.11 11.82
CA THR A 38 -2.40 -18.10 12.34
C THR A 38 -2.27 -18.27 13.85
N THR A 39 -3.37 -18.67 14.49
CA THR A 39 -3.38 -19.19 15.86
C THR A 39 -3.43 -20.72 15.92
N GLU A 40 -3.51 -21.35 14.76
CA GLU A 40 -3.51 -22.79 14.59
C GLU A 40 -2.08 -23.31 14.37
N ASP A 41 -1.87 -24.61 14.52
CA ASP A 41 -0.58 -25.24 14.26
C ASP A 41 -0.21 -25.09 12.77
N ILE A 42 0.99 -24.59 12.50
CA ILE A 42 1.51 -24.48 11.13
C ILE A 42 1.79 -25.89 10.61
N ASN A 43 1.05 -26.29 9.60
CA ASN A 43 1.17 -27.58 8.93
C ASN A 43 0.99 -27.44 7.41
N GLU A 44 1.17 -28.53 6.68
CA GLU A 44 1.10 -28.55 5.22
C GLU A 44 -0.29 -28.16 4.71
N SER A 45 -1.37 -28.54 5.40
CA SER A 45 -2.74 -28.18 5.04
C SER A 45 -2.99 -26.68 5.11
N GLU A 46 -2.45 -25.99 6.13
CA GLU A 46 -2.56 -24.53 6.26
C GLU A 46 -1.73 -23.81 5.19
N HIS A 47 -0.56 -24.32 4.83
CA HIS A 47 0.21 -23.80 3.71
C HIS A 47 -0.53 -23.95 2.37
N GLU A 48 -1.13 -25.12 2.12
CA GLU A 48 -1.93 -25.36 0.92
C GLU A 48 -3.17 -24.46 0.88
N ARG A 49 -3.84 -24.28 2.01
CA ARG A 49 -4.99 -23.37 2.14
C ARG A 49 -4.62 -21.93 1.80
N LEU A 50 -3.50 -21.42 2.34
CA LEU A 50 -3.02 -20.06 2.06
C LEU A 50 -2.64 -19.91 0.59
N SER A 51 -1.93 -20.90 0.03
CA SER A 51 -1.52 -20.90 -1.37
C SER A 51 -2.73 -20.92 -2.31
N THR A 52 -3.73 -21.73 -2.01
CA THR A 52 -4.97 -21.83 -2.78
C THR A 52 -5.75 -20.51 -2.72
N PHE A 53 -5.90 -19.94 -1.52
CA PHE A 53 -6.56 -18.66 -1.32
C PHE A 53 -5.87 -17.53 -2.12
N ALA A 54 -4.55 -17.49 -2.06
CA ALA A 54 -3.76 -16.49 -2.77
C ALA A 54 -3.88 -16.65 -4.30
N THR A 55 -3.75 -17.88 -4.80
CA THR A 55 -3.78 -18.18 -6.24
C THR A 55 -5.15 -17.91 -6.85
N ALA A 56 -6.23 -18.09 -6.10
CA ALA A 56 -7.59 -17.80 -6.57
C ALA A 56 -7.78 -16.32 -6.95
N GLU A 57 -7.10 -15.41 -6.28
CA GLU A 57 -7.23 -13.97 -6.50
C GLU A 57 -6.08 -13.39 -7.35
N LEU A 58 -4.85 -13.90 -7.17
CA LEU A 58 -3.68 -13.42 -7.91
C LEU A 58 -3.55 -14.04 -9.31
N GLY A 59 -4.10 -15.25 -9.49
CA GLY A 59 -3.87 -16.03 -10.70
C GLY A 59 -2.54 -16.79 -10.67
N VAL A 60 -2.39 -17.74 -11.61
CA VAL A 60 -1.21 -18.62 -11.69
C VAL A 60 0.00 -17.98 -12.39
N SER A 61 -0.20 -16.85 -13.05
CA SER A 61 0.85 -16.14 -13.80
C SER A 61 1.78 -15.33 -12.91
N ILE A 62 1.33 -14.95 -11.71
CA ILE A 62 2.11 -14.14 -10.79
C ILE A 62 2.96 -15.05 -9.89
N PRO A 63 4.29 -14.88 -9.87
CA PRO A 63 5.16 -15.63 -8.95
C PRO A 63 4.78 -15.31 -7.50
N THR A 64 4.17 -16.29 -6.82
CA THR A 64 3.63 -16.11 -5.47
C THR A 64 4.31 -17.05 -4.48
N THR A 65 4.63 -16.55 -3.29
CA THR A 65 5.13 -17.32 -2.15
C THR A 65 4.24 -17.09 -0.94
N ALA A 66 3.73 -18.16 -0.36
CA ALA A 66 2.92 -18.13 0.85
C ALA A 66 3.80 -18.24 2.10
N HIS A 67 3.54 -17.41 3.10
CA HIS A 67 4.21 -17.37 4.38
C HIS A 67 3.19 -17.47 5.51
N LEU A 68 3.36 -18.47 6.35
CA LEU A 68 2.61 -18.62 7.60
C LEU A 68 3.51 -18.28 8.77
N SER A 69 2.99 -17.52 9.70
CA SER A 69 3.63 -17.23 10.98
C SER A 69 2.64 -17.47 12.12
N ASP A 70 3.14 -17.83 13.29
CA ASP A 70 2.36 -17.96 14.51
C ASP A 70 2.79 -16.93 15.56
N GLY A 71 2.03 -16.84 16.64
CA GLY A 71 2.35 -15.97 17.76
C GLY A 71 1.56 -14.67 17.81
N ARG A 72 2.17 -13.63 18.40
CA ARG A 72 1.51 -12.33 18.53
C ARG A 72 1.47 -11.62 17.18
N LEU A 73 0.27 -11.29 16.72
CA LEU A 73 0.00 -10.75 15.38
C LEU A 73 1.01 -9.67 14.93
N LEU A 74 1.20 -8.61 15.70
CA LEU A 74 2.09 -7.51 15.29
C LEU A 74 3.56 -7.92 15.24
N THR A 75 4.00 -8.79 16.15
CA THR A 75 5.38 -9.30 16.19
C THR A 75 5.62 -10.20 15.00
N ALA A 76 4.75 -11.18 14.78
CA ALA A 76 4.85 -12.14 13.68
C ALA A 76 4.78 -11.45 12.31
N LEU A 77 3.88 -10.47 12.13
CA LEU A 77 3.82 -9.67 10.90
C LEU A 77 5.10 -8.89 10.66
N ARG A 78 5.66 -8.24 11.70
CA ARG A 78 6.90 -7.48 11.56
C ARG A 78 8.08 -8.39 11.18
N GLU A 79 8.28 -9.48 11.88
CA GLU A 79 9.37 -10.44 11.61
C GLU A 79 9.26 -11.05 10.21
N GLY A 80 8.04 -11.43 9.80
CA GLY A 80 7.78 -11.92 8.45
C GLY A 80 8.09 -10.86 7.37
N LEU A 81 7.64 -9.62 7.57
CA LEU A 81 7.90 -8.52 6.64
C LEU A 81 9.37 -8.11 6.59
N GLU A 82 10.09 -8.14 7.72
CA GLU A 82 11.53 -7.90 7.76
C GLU A 82 12.30 -8.98 6.98
N THR A 83 11.88 -10.23 7.10
CA THR A 83 12.47 -11.35 6.35
C THR A 83 12.21 -11.24 4.85
N ILE A 84 10.99 -10.91 4.44
CA ILE A 84 10.61 -10.72 3.04
C ILE A 84 11.27 -9.47 2.45
N ASN A 85 11.43 -8.43 3.25
CA ASN A 85 11.94 -7.11 2.85
C ASN A 85 11.26 -6.52 1.60
N PRO A 86 9.91 -6.40 1.56
CA PRO A 86 9.19 -5.97 0.38
C PRO A 86 9.40 -4.48 0.08
N GLU A 87 9.17 -4.09 -1.18
CA GLU A 87 9.17 -2.69 -1.61
C GLU A 87 7.80 -2.02 -1.38
N LEU A 88 6.73 -2.81 -1.31
CA LEU A 88 5.37 -2.36 -0.98
C LEU A 88 4.68 -3.40 -0.12
N ILE A 89 3.97 -2.95 0.90
CA ILE A 89 3.11 -3.80 1.72
C ILE A 89 1.65 -3.42 1.42
N VAL A 90 0.83 -4.41 1.08
CA VAL A 90 -0.60 -4.22 0.81
C VAL A 90 -1.41 -4.90 1.89
N LEU A 91 -2.44 -4.23 2.35
CA LEU A 91 -3.40 -4.77 3.30
C LEU A 91 -4.78 -4.15 3.08
N CYS A 92 -5.82 -4.79 3.57
CA CYS A 92 -7.16 -4.22 3.57
C CYS A 92 -7.59 -3.80 4.97
N THR A 93 -8.34 -2.69 5.04
CA THR A 93 -9.06 -2.32 6.25
C THR A 93 -10.54 -2.50 6.02
N HIS A 94 -11.22 -3.14 6.96
CA HIS A 94 -12.68 -3.22 6.93
C HIS A 94 -13.28 -1.83 7.20
N GLY A 95 -14.28 -1.44 6.44
CA GLY A 95 -15.03 -0.20 6.65
C GLY A 95 -15.76 -0.20 8.03
N VAL A 96 -16.23 0.95 8.46
CA VAL A 96 -16.71 1.28 9.83
C VAL A 96 -17.95 0.48 10.34
N LYS A 97 -18.20 -0.74 9.93
CA LYS A 97 -19.39 -1.52 10.33
C LYS A 97 -19.04 -2.78 11.13
N GLY A 98 -18.91 -2.62 12.47
CA GLY A 98 -18.90 -3.74 13.41
C GLY A 98 -17.90 -3.63 14.56
N LEU A 99 -18.25 -4.18 15.74
CA LEU A 99 -17.46 -4.13 16.99
C LEU A 99 -16.07 -4.82 16.91
N VAL A 100 -15.87 -5.75 16.00
CA VAL A 100 -14.58 -6.45 15.77
C VAL A 100 -13.57 -5.57 15.01
N GLN A 101 -14.04 -4.54 14.34
CA GLN A 101 -13.29 -3.64 13.46
C GLN A 101 -12.39 -2.64 14.21
N HIS A 102 -12.73 -2.25 15.42
CA HIS A 102 -11.90 -1.35 16.24
C HIS A 102 -10.53 -1.94 16.60
N LEU A 103 -10.42 -3.27 16.67
CA LEU A 103 -9.17 -3.92 17.03
C LEU A 103 -8.19 -3.99 15.85
N PHE A 104 -8.71 -4.15 14.60
CA PHE A 104 -7.85 -4.24 13.41
C PHE A 104 -7.30 -2.87 13.01
N GLY A 105 -8.12 -1.81 13.02
CA GLY A 105 -7.70 -0.46 12.66
C GLY A 105 -6.54 0.07 13.52
N ALA A 106 -6.61 -0.08 14.84
CA ALA A 106 -5.54 0.33 15.75
C ALA A 106 -4.27 -0.52 15.58
N ARG A 107 -4.40 -1.82 15.32
CA ARG A 107 -3.26 -2.72 15.09
C ARG A 107 -2.56 -2.43 13.76
N VAL A 108 -3.33 -2.21 12.69
CA VAL A 108 -2.80 -1.81 11.38
C VAL A 108 -2.04 -0.50 11.50
N LEU A 109 -2.61 0.51 12.16
CA LEU A 109 -1.94 1.78 12.36
C LEU A 109 -0.63 1.61 13.15
N SER A 110 -0.63 0.77 14.21
CA SER A 110 0.58 0.45 14.97
C SER A 110 1.65 -0.25 14.10
N LEU A 111 1.24 -1.15 13.20
CA LEU A 111 2.16 -1.79 12.25
C LEU A 111 2.76 -0.76 11.30
N VAL A 112 1.93 0.07 10.66
CA VAL A 112 2.36 1.13 9.73
C VAL A 112 3.34 2.08 10.40
N GLN A 113 3.06 2.51 11.65
CA GLN A 113 3.93 3.42 12.40
C GLN A 113 5.24 2.78 12.85
N SER A 114 5.29 1.45 12.95
CA SER A 114 6.46 0.72 13.44
C SER A 114 7.45 0.31 12.34
N MET A 115 7.12 0.52 11.08
CA MET A 115 7.94 0.09 9.94
C MET A 115 8.25 1.26 9.00
N GLU A 116 9.50 1.32 8.54
CA GLU A 116 9.95 2.29 7.53
C GLU A 116 9.72 1.73 6.10
N LYS A 117 8.50 1.31 5.81
CA LYS A 117 8.10 0.71 4.53
C LYS A 117 6.82 1.39 4.01
N PRO A 118 6.65 1.51 2.69
CA PRO A 118 5.41 2.01 2.12
C PRO A 118 4.29 0.98 2.30
N PHE A 119 3.11 1.49 2.68
CA PHE A 119 1.89 0.71 2.80
C PHE A 119 0.82 1.21 1.82
N LEU A 120 0.20 0.30 1.11
CA LEU A 120 -1.03 0.52 0.37
C LEU A 120 -2.18 -0.07 1.19
N VAL A 121 -3.03 0.82 1.69
CA VAL A 121 -4.21 0.43 2.46
C VAL A 121 -5.43 0.42 1.56
N VAL A 122 -5.90 -0.77 1.21
CA VAL A 122 -7.11 -0.97 0.39
C VAL A 122 -8.34 -0.91 1.30
N GLN A 123 -9.39 -0.25 0.86
CA GLN A 123 -10.67 -0.27 1.55
C GLN A 123 -11.55 -1.37 0.98
N GLU A 124 -12.35 -2.04 1.80
CA GLU A 124 -13.24 -3.14 1.39
C GLU A 124 -14.21 -2.73 0.26
N ASN A 125 -14.66 -1.48 0.27
CA ASN A 125 -15.57 -0.94 -0.75
C ASN A 125 -14.85 -0.33 -1.96
N SER A 126 -13.52 -0.43 -2.05
CA SER A 126 -12.78 0.07 -3.21
C SER A 126 -13.11 -0.73 -4.45
N GLU A 127 -13.31 -0.04 -5.57
CA GLU A 127 -13.32 -0.67 -6.88
C GLU A 127 -11.89 -0.95 -7.34
N ILE A 128 -11.71 -2.11 -7.96
CA ILE A 128 -10.42 -2.50 -8.54
C ILE A 128 -10.45 -2.15 -10.03
N ASN A 129 -9.51 -1.32 -10.45
CA ASN A 129 -9.35 -0.96 -11.85
C ASN A 129 -8.20 -1.79 -12.45
N GLU A 130 -8.46 -2.56 -13.47
CA GLU A 130 -7.48 -3.41 -14.18
C GLU A 130 -6.34 -2.60 -14.83
N GLN A 131 -6.51 -1.30 -15.00
CA GLN A 131 -5.48 -0.38 -15.50
C GLN A 131 -4.66 0.26 -14.36
N GLY A 132 -4.89 -0.15 -13.11
CA GLY A 132 -4.26 0.45 -11.95
C GLY A 132 -4.90 1.77 -11.51
N PHE A 133 -4.09 2.71 -11.04
CA PHE A 133 -4.57 4.00 -10.56
C PHE A 133 -4.54 5.04 -11.68
N GLY A 134 -5.69 5.51 -12.15
CA GLY A 134 -5.75 6.59 -13.15
C GLY A 134 -5.27 7.93 -12.59
N LYS A 135 -5.59 8.22 -11.32
CA LYS A 135 -5.14 9.43 -10.61
C LYS A 135 -4.69 9.10 -9.19
N ILE A 136 -3.59 9.76 -8.78
CA ILE A 136 -3.07 9.69 -7.41
C ILE A 136 -3.12 11.08 -6.82
N LEU A 137 -3.96 11.28 -5.80
CA LEU A 137 -3.98 12.53 -5.04
C LEU A 137 -2.83 12.53 -4.03
N PHE A 138 -1.92 13.49 -4.17
CA PHE A 138 -0.80 13.67 -3.27
C PHE A 138 -0.99 14.91 -2.42
N PRO A 139 -1.34 14.78 -1.12
CA PRO A 139 -1.44 15.92 -0.23
C PRO A 139 -0.04 16.48 0.03
N ALA A 140 0.17 17.70 -0.42
CA ALA A 140 1.45 18.35 -0.29
C ALA A 140 1.56 19.06 1.05
N THR A 141 2.42 18.52 1.88
CA THR A 141 2.82 19.10 3.16
C THR A 141 4.34 19.23 3.20
N HIS A 142 4.86 20.08 4.08
CA HIS A 142 6.30 20.23 4.28
C HIS A 142 6.96 19.06 5.04
N SER A 143 6.20 18.10 5.51
CA SER A 143 6.70 17.02 6.36
C SER A 143 7.80 16.18 5.68
N LYS A 144 8.75 15.67 6.46
CA LYS A 144 9.73 14.68 5.96
C LYS A 144 9.04 13.46 5.35
N ALA A 145 7.89 13.08 5.88
CA ALA A 145 7.10 11.96 5.36
C ALA A 145 6.61 12.22 3.93
N ALA A 146 6.16 13.44 3.62
CA ALA A 146 5.76 13.81 2.26
C ALA A 146 6.92 13.65 1.26
N LYS A 147 8.12 14.05 1.64
CA LYS A 147 9.33 13.90 0.78
C LYS A 147 9.68 12.43 0.52
N LEU A 148 9.54 11.57 1.53
CA LEU A 148 9.76 10.12 1.39
C LEU A 148 8.70 9.48 0.49
N LEU A 149 7.44 9.92 0.58
CA LEU A 149 6.34 9.40 -0.22
C LEU A 149 6.44 9.79 -1.72
N ILE A 150 7.14 10.86 -2.07
CA ILE A 150 7.34 11.25 -3.47
C ILE A 150 7.92 10.11 -4.29
N HIS A 151 8.90 9.40 -3.78
CA HIS A 151 9.53 8.28 -4.50
C HIS A 151 8.55 7.12 -4.72
N GLN A 152 7.76 6.75 -3.71
CA GLN A 152 6.77 5.68 -3.82
C GLN A 152 5.63 6.05 -4.77
N VAL A 153 5.14 7.30 -4.67
CA VAL A 153 4.13 7.82 -5.60
C VAL A 153 4.65 7.81 -7.02
N MET A 154 5.89 8.23 -7.25
CA MET A 154 6.53 8.17 -8.57
C MET A 154 6.61 6.74 -9.12
N THR A 155 6.98 5.78 -8.28
CA THR A 155 7.08 4.38 -8.69
C THR A 155 5.71 3.86 -9.12
N ILE A 156 4.68 4.02 -8.29
CA ILE A 156 3.32 3.58 -8.61
C ILE A 156 2.76 4.33 -9.82
N ALA A 157 2.96 5.64 -9.91
CA ALA A 157 2.47 6.43 -11.03
C ALA A 157 3.12 6.02 -12.36
N ALA A 158 4.40 5.69 -12.35
CA ALA A 158 5.09 5.21 -13.55
C ALA A 158 4.59 3.83 -14.00
N GLU A 159 4.34 2.90 -13.07
CA GLU A 159 3.85 1.56 -13.38
C GLU A 159 2.38 1.56 -13.87
N CYS A 160 1.56 2.48 -13.34
CA CYS A 160 0.13 2.58 -13.66
C CYS A 160 -0.21 3.65 -14.71
N ASP A 161 0.79 4.36 -15.27
CA ASP A 161 0.57 5.54 -16.13
C ASP A 161 -0.39 6.57 -15.52
N SER A 162 -0.25 6.81 -14.22
CA SER A 162 -1.16 7.66 -13.44
C SER A 162 -0.82 9.14 -13.58
N GLU A 163 -1.87 10.00 -13.58
CA GLU A 163 -1.71 11.42 -13.28
C GLU A 163 -1.56 11.63 -11.77
N VAL A 164 -0.54 12.39 -11.34
CA VAL A 164 -0.39 12.79 -9.94
C VAL A 164 -0.98 14.18 -9.74
N VAL A 165 -1.98 14.28 -8.86
CA VAL A 165 -2.62 15.56 -8.51
C VAL A 165 -2.04 16.03 -7.19
N PHE A 166 -1.21 17.07 -7.23
CA PHE A 166 -0.76 17.74 -6.01
C PHE A 166 -1.89 18.55 -5.41
N TYR A 167 -2.26 18.22 -4.18
CA TYR A 167 -3.27 18.96 -3.44
C TYR A 167 -2.59 19.77 -2.34
N GLU A 168 -2.60 21.10 -2.50
CA GLU A 168 -2.05 22.02 -1.52
C GLU A 168 -3.07 22.27 -0.42
N ILE A 169 -2.75 21.86 0.80
CA ILE A 169 -3.58 22.09 1.98
C ILE A 169 -3.12 23.40 2.65
N ASP A 170 -3.96 24.44 2.57
CA ASP A 170 -3.63 25.83 2.94
C ASP A 170 -3.37 26.05 4.45
N LYS A 171 -3.58 25.06 5.32
CA LYS A 171 -3.45 25.24 6.77
C LYS A 171 -2.90 24.01 7.50
N TYR A 172 -1.67 23.64 7.24
CA TYR A 172 -0.94 22.91 8.27
C TYR A 172 -0.20 23.90 9.16
N ALA A 173 -0.62 23.99 10.44
CA ALA A 173 -0.01 24.90 11.43
C ALA A 173 1.49 24.60 11.55
N GLY A 174 2.34 25.48 11.02
CA GLY A 174 3.79 25.40 11.10
C GLY A 174 4.55 25.33 9.79
N ASP A 175 3.90 25.06 8.66
CA ASP A 175 4.57 25.05 7.35
C ASP A 175 4.61 26.48 6.77
N THR A 176 5.77 26.90 6.29
CA THR A 176 5.87 28.14 5.53
C THR A 176 5.58 27.86 4.05
N GLU A 177 4.96 28.82 3.36
CA GLU A 177 4.68 28.73 1.91
C GLU A 177 5.95 28.41 1.09
N SER A 178 7.09 28.95 1.50
CA SER A 178 8.40 28.67 0.90
C SER A 178 8.85 27.22 1.03
N GLU A 179 8.53 26.56 2.13
CA GLU A 179 8.93 25.17 2.38
C GLU A 179 8.06 24.18 1.60
N ILE A 180 6.76 24.47 1.50
CA ILE A 180 5.82 23.73 0.66
C ILE A 180 6.26 23.83 -0.80
N GLU A 181 6.55 25.05 -1.29
CA GLU A 181 7.01 25.27 -2.65
C GLU A 181 8.31 24.54 -2.97
N THR A 182 9.27 24.49 -2.04
CA THR A 182 10.51 23.73 -2.22
C THR A 182 10.25 22.23 -2.41
N THR A 183 9.27 21.68 -1.70
CA THR A 183 8.88 20.26 -1.83
C THR A 183 8.21 20.01 -3.19
N PHE A 184 7.34 20.93 -3.64
CA PHE A 184 6.72 20.88 -4.97
C PHE A 184 7.73 20.95 -6.08
N GLU A 185 8.67 21.88 -6.02
CA GLU A 185 9.71 22.04 -7.04
C GLU A 185 10.55 20.75 -7.20
N ALA A 186 10.95 20.14 -6.09
CA ALA A 186 11.67 18.88 -6.10
C ALA A 186 10.83 17.76 -6.75
N ALA A 187 9.54 17.67 -6.38
CA ALA A 187 8.62 16.68 -6.92
C ALA A 187 8.38 16.89 -8.43
N ARG A 188 8.08 18.14 -8.86
CA ARG A 188 7.89 18.50 -10.28
C ARG A 188 9.10 18.14 -11.13
N LYS A 189 10.30 18.44 -10.65
CA LYS A 189 11.54 18.10 -11.36
C LYS A 189 11.68 16.58 -11.51
N ALA A 190 11.39 15.83 -10.47
CA ALA A 190 11.47 14.37 -10.46
C ALA A 190 10.43 13.73 -11.39
N PHE A 191 9.17 14.17 -11.34
CA PHE A 191 8.09 13.69 -12.22
C PHE A 191 8.36 14.01 -13.69
N LYS A 192 8.78 15.23 -13.98
CA LYS A 192 9.16 15.63 -15.35
C LYS A 192 10.30 14.76 -15.90
N ALA A 193 11.30 14.45 -15.09
CA ALA A 193 12.42 13.61 -15.49
C ALA A 193 12.00 12.15 -15.79
N LYS A 194 10.89 11.69 -15.20
CA LYS A 194 10.31 10.35 -15.38
C LYS A 194 9.15 10.32 -16.39
N GLY A 195 8.76 11.47 -16.97
CA GLY A 195 7.62 11.55 -17.87
C GLY A 195 6.25 11.37 -17.22
N ILE A 196 6.16 11.52 -15.89
CA ILE A 196 4.91 11.36 -15.14
C ILE A 196 4.08 12.63 -15.27
N SER A 197 2.82 12.46 -15.68
CA SER A 197 1.84 13.54 -15.76
C SER A 197 1.46 14.04 -14.37
N TYR A 198 1.40 15.35 -14.19
CA TYR A 198 0.96 15.92 -12.92
C TYR A 198 0.18 17.23 -13.10
N SER A 199 -0.70 17.50 -12.16
CA SER A 199 -1.42 18.76 -12.01
C SER A 199 -1.36 19.25 -10.56
N GLN A 200 -1.74 20.51 -10.32
CA GLN A 200 -1.74 21.11 -8.99
C GLN A 200 -3.11 21.72 -8.72
N VAL A 201 -3.66 21.45 -7.56
CA VAL A 201 -4.90 22.00 -7.05
C VAL A 201 -4.61 22.69 -5.71
N LYS A 202 -5.02 23.95 -5.57
CA LYS A 202 -5.01 24.67 -4.29
C LYS A 202 -6.41 24.63 -3.69
N GLU A 203 -6.51 24.43 -2.38
CA GLU A 203 -7.76 24.62 -1.66
C GLU A 203 -8.20 26.07 -1.82
N ALA A 204 -9.46 26.29 -2.20
CA ALA A 204 -10.00 27.65 -2.23
C ALA A 204 -10.06 28.18 -0.79
N PRO A 205 -9.59 29.41 -0.52
CA PRO A 205 -9.73 29.99 0.81
C PRO A 205 -11.23 30.11 1.16
N ASN A 206 -11.60 29.51 2.31
CA ASN A 206 -12.94 29.65 2.89
C ASN A 206 -13.19 31.06 3.40
#